data_0662df5c3487e1d519a18c14f54771c4
#
_entry.id   0662df5c3487e1d519a18c14f54771c4
#
_cell.length_a   1.000
_cell.length_b   1.000
_cell.length_c   1.000
_cell.angle_alpha   90.00
_cell.angle_beta   90.00
_cell.angle_gamma   90.00
#
_symmetry.space_group_name_H-M   'P 1'
#
loop_
_entity.id
_entity.type
_entity.pdbx_description
1 polymer ?
#
loop_
_entity_poly.entity_id
_entity_poly.type
_entity_poly.pdbx_seq_one_letter_code
_entity_poly.pdbx_strand_id
1 'polypeptide(L)'
;MRGRGRARRGQALVEFALVAPIFFLVVFALIDFGRYVYYVQVLNNGAREGARYAIVHGWQSTSPSGPAASGTDSPDPSGNNVRTAVRNYLVGVIGQSTALTIDVCWKPKNGVGAPCSGDNSRGTPVEVTVNYQFRSAIPIVPIPPMTVQGASTLVINN
;
A
#
# COMPACT_ATOMS: atom_id res chain seq x y z
N MET A 1 -60.67 -5.00 -27.41
CA MET A 1 -59.42 -5.78 -27.36
C MET A 1 -58.23 -4.90 -26.95
N ARG A 2 -58.03 -4.53 -25.66
CA ARG A 2 -56.98 -3.61 -25.16
C ARG A 2 -56.30 -4.08 -23.86
N GLY A 3 -56.09 -5.36 -23.66
CA GLY A 3 -55.55 -5.87 -22.37
C GLY A 3 -54.13 -6.49 -22.40
N ARG A 4 -53.63 -6.91 -23.57
CA ARG A 4 -52.38 -7.68 -23.68
C ARG A 4 -51.08 -6.85 -23.61
N GLY A 5 -51.11 -5.55 -23.85
CA GLY A 5 -49.91 -4.71 -23.85
C GLY A 5 -49.40 -4.31 -22.45
N ARG A 6 -50.28 -4.19 -21.48
CA ARG A 6 -49.92 -3.81 -20.11
C ARG A 6 -49.27 -4.96 -19.32
N ALA A 7 -49.75 -6.19 -19.49
CA ALA A 7 -49.20 -7.37 -18.85
C ALA A 7 -47.72 -7.65 -19.30
N ARG A 8 -47.41 -7.48 -20.57
CA ARG A 8 -46.05 -7.66 -21.13
C ARG A 8 -45.07 -6.62 -20.58
N ARG A 9 -45.48 -5.37 -20.37
CA ARG A 9 -44.65 -4.31 -19.80
C ARG A 9 -44.34 -4.57 -18.37
N GLY A 10 -45.27 -5.09 -17.57
CA GLY A 10 -45.06 -5.47 -16.17
C GLY A 10 -44.06 -6.64 -16.03
N GLN A 11 -44.16 -7.63 -16.89
CA GLN A 11 -43.26 -8.78 -16.88
C GLN A 11 -41.79 -8.37 -17.19
N ALA A 12 -41.56 -7.52 -18.20
CA ALA A 12 -40.23 -7.01 -18.52
C ALA A 12 -39.59 -6.20 -17.38
N LEU A 13 -40.41 -5.43 -16.63
CA LEU A 13 -39.92 -4.69 -15.47
C LEU A 13 -39.50 -5.64 -14.32
N VAL A 14 -40.22 -6.72 -14.07
CA VAL A 14 -39.83 -7.71 -13.07
C VAL A 14 -38.55 -8.45 -13.48
N GLU A 15 -38.43 -8.83 -14.73
CA GLU A 15 -37.24 -9.48 -15.27
C GLU A 15 -36.01 -8.56 -15.14
N PHE A 16 -36.14 -7.29 -15.52
CA PHE A 16 -35.08 -6.30 -15.33
C PHE A 16 -34.72 -6.11 -13.84
N ALA A 17 -35.72 -6.02 -12.95
CA ALA A 17 -35.51 -5.85 -11.52
C ALA A 17 -34.74 -7.02 -10.87
N LEU A 18 -34.86 -8.23 -11.42
CA LEU A 18 -34.12 -9.40 -10.97
C LEU A 18 -32.68 -9.44 -11.53
N VAL A 19 -32.48 -9.01 -12.76
CA VAL A 19 -31.17 -9.06 -13.44
C VAL A 19 -30.27 -7.88 -13.04
N ALA A 20 -30.85 -6.69 -12.87
CA ALA A 20 -30.11 -5.47 -12.60
C ALA A 20 -29.23 -5.54 -11.33
N PRO A 21 -29.66 -6.06 -10.18
CA PRO A 21 -28.81 -6.17 -9.00
C PRO A 21 -27.59 -7.06 -9.23
N ILE A 22 -27.75 -8.17 -9.93
CA ILE A 22 -26.65 -9.09 -10.24
C ILE A 22 -25.67 -8.42 -11.19
N PHE A 23 -26.15 -7.73 -12.21
CA PHE A 23 -25.32 -6.98 -13.15
C PHE A 23 -24.48 -5.91 -12.42
N PHE A 24 -25.11 -5.09 -11.58
CA PHE A 24 -24.40 -4.07 -10.83
C PHE A 24 -23.39 -4.64 -9.83
N LEU A 25 -23.70 -5.78 -9.20
CA LEU A 25 -22.77 -6.46 -8.32
C LEU A 25 -21.49 -6.86 -9.08
N VAL A 26 -21.61 -7.42 -10.28
CA VAL A 26 -20.46 -7.78 -11.12
C VAL A 26 -19.66 -6.54 -11.53
N VAL A 27 -20.35 -5.48 -11.94
CA VAL A 27 -19.69 -4.21 -12.34
C VAL A 27 -18.89 -3.62 -11.17
N PHE A 28 -19.49 -3.53 -9.96
CA PHE A 28 -18.81 -3.02 -8.79
C PHE A 28 -17.65 -3.92 -8.36
N ALA A 29 -17.80 -5.24 -8.45
CA ALA A 29 -16.71 -6.17 -8.17
C ALA A 29 -15.51 -5.96 -9.10
N LEU A 30 -15.74 -5.73 -10.38
CA LEU A 30 -14.67 -5.42 -11.36
C LEU A 30 -13.97 -4.09 -11.03
N ILE A 31 -14.73 -3.07 -10.65
CA ILE A 31 -14.17 -1.77 -10.24
C ILE A 31 -13.30 -1.94 -8.99
N ASP A 32 -13.78 -2.63 -7.96
CA ASP A 32 -13.03 -2.86 -6.73
C ASP A 32 -11.77 -3.70 -6.97
N PHE A 33 -11.84 -4.69 -7.83
CA PHE A 33 -10.66 -5.47 -8.23
C PHE A 33 -9.62 -4.59 -8.92
N GLY A 34 -10.03 -3.74 -9.85
CA GLY A 34 -9.14 -2.78 -10.51
C GLY A 34 -8.47 -1.83 -9.52
N ARG A 35 -9.23 -1.31 -8.55
CA ARG A 35 -8.71 -0.46 -7.47
C ARG A 35 -7.72 -1.22 -6.59
N TYR A 36 -8.02 -2.46 -6.22
CA TYR A 36 -7.12 -3.30 -5.44
C TYR A 36 -5.76 -3.48 -6.13
N VAL A 37 -5.76 -3.89 -7.41
CA VAL A 37 -4.53 -4.07 -8.20
C VAL A 37 -3.74 -2.76 -8.31
N TYR A 38 -4.44 -1.65 -8.51
CA TYR A 38 -3.83 -0.33 -8.55
C TYR A 38 -3.12 0.02 -7.24
N TYR A 39 -3.76 -0.19 -6.08
CA TYR A 39 -3.14 0.04 -4.78
C TYR A 39 -1.92 -0.84 -4.54
N VAL A 40 -1.96 -2.12 -4.91
CA VAL A 40 -0.79 -3.02 -4.82
C VAL A 40 0.41 -2.42 -5.56
N GLN A 41 0.22 -1.93 -6.78
CA GLN A 41 1.30 -1.33 -7.57
C GLN A 41 1.83 -0.03 -6.97
N VAL A 42 0.93 0.83 -6.53
CA VAL A 42 1.29 2.13 -5.93
C VAL A 42 2.06 1.94 -4.63
N LEU A 43 1.64 1.01 -3.76
CA LEU A 43 2.33 0.71 -2.51
C LEU A 43 3.72 0.12 -2.75
N ASN A 44 3.87 -0.78 -3.72
CA ASN A 44 5.18 -1.31 -4.10
C ASN A 44 6.12 -0.22 -4.62
N ASN A 45 5.61 0.72 -5.41
CA ASN A 45 6.41 1.85 -5.89
C ASN A 45 6.78 2.80 -4.73
N GLY A 46 5.85 3.07 -3.80
CA GLY A 46 6.13 3.83 -2.59
C GLY A 46 7.19 3.18 -1.71
N ALA A 47 7.14 1.86 -1.53
CA ALA A 47 8.15 1.10 -0.80
C ALA A 47 9.53 1.19 -1.47
N ARG A 48 9.59 1.11 -2.80
CA ARG A 48 10.85 1.28 -3.57
C ARG A 48 11.44 2.68 -3.41
N GLU A 49 10.59 3.72 -3.43
CA GLU A 49 11.07 5.09 -3.23
C GLU A 49 11.61 5.28 -1.81
N GLY A 50 10.94 4.75 -0.79
CA GLY A 50 11.46 4.75 0.58
C GLY A 50 12.79 4.02 0.72
N ALA A 51 12.91 2.82 0.14
CA ALA A 51 14.14 2.05 0.17
C ALA A 51 15.27 2.78 -0.59
N ARG A 52 14.95 3.42 -1.73
CA ARG A 52 15.91 4.27 -2.47
C ARG A 52 16.39 5.44 -1.62
N TYR A 53 15.49 6.12 -0.93
CA TYR A 53 15.85 7.20 -0.01
C TYR A 53 16.81 6.69 1.07
N ALA A 54 16.49 5.55 1.70
CA ALA A 54 17.30 4.97 2.78
C ALA A 54 18.72 4.62 2.34
N ILE A 55 18.91 4.04 1.14
CA ILE A 55 20.24 3.67 0.65
C ILE A 55 21.14 4.86 0.29
N VAL A 56 20.53 6.00 -0.07
CA VAL A 56 21.28 7.24 -0.37
C VAL A 56 21.64 7.98 0.92
N HIS A 57 20.81 7.82 1.97
CA HIS A 57 21.00 8.45 3.27
C HIS A 57 21.57 7.47 4.31
N GLY A 58 22.51 6.62 3.91
CA GLY A 58 23.27 5.75 4.79
C GLY A 58 24.24 6.53 5.67
N TRP A 59 25.03 5.81 6.46
CA TRP A 59 25.99 6.33 7.45
C TRP A 59 26.90 7.45 6.95
N GLN A 60 27.41 7.35 5.70
CA GLN A 60 28.35 8.33 5.13
C GLN A 60 27.64 9.54 4.50
N SER A 61 26.33 9.62 4.53
CA SER A 61 25.58 10.75 4.04
C SER A 61 25.72 11.98 4.95
N THR A 62 25.57 13.17 4.39
CA THR A 62 25.49 14.43 5.16
C THR A 62 24.25 14.52 6.07
N SER A 63 23.23 13.74 5.78
CA SER A 63 22.00 13.63 6.59
C SER A 63 21.57 12.16 6.68
N PRO A 64 22.27 11.37 7.51
CA PRO A 64 21.98 9.93 7.63
C PRO A 64 20.61 9.68 8.22
N SER A 65 19.95 8.60 7.75
CA SER A 65 18.66 8.12 8.25
C SER A 65 18.78 6.65 8.61
N GLY A 66 18.25 6.27 9.76
CA GLY A 66 18.35 4.91 10.31
C GLY A 66 19.23 4.82 11.55
N PRO A 67 19.25 3.65 12.22
CA PRO A 67 20.07 3.40 13.38
C PRO A 67 21.56 3.59 13.06
N ALA A 68 22.28 4.28 13.94
CA ALA A 68 23.70 4.53 13.75
C ALA A 68 24.52 3.24 13.78
N ALA A 69 25.54 3.15 12.94
CA ALA A 69 26.64 2.21 13.13
C ALA A 69 27.34 2.53 14.45
N SER A 70 27.75 1.51 15.20
CA SER A 70 28.23 1.58 16.58
C SER A 70 29.04 2.82 16.94
N GLY A 71 28.61 3.54 17.97
CA GLY A 71 29.36 4.61 18.63
C GLY A 71 29.04 6.04 18.24
N THR A 72 28.03 6.28 17.43
CA THR A 72 27.61 7.63 17.02
C THR A 72 26.09 7.78 17.02
N ASP A 73 25.63 9.00 17.30
CA ASP A 73 24.20 9.30 17.25
C ASP A 73 23.76 9.56 15.79
N SER A 74 22.70 8.88 15.37
CA SER A 74 22.03 9.19 14.12
C SER A 74 21.02 10.33 14.33
N PRO A 75 20.96 11.34 13.44
CA PRO A 75 19.96 12.40 13.54
C PRO A 75 18.53 11.88 13.32
N ASP A 76 18.36 10.73 12.71
CA ASP A 76 17.06 10.08 12.45
C ASP A 76 17.16 8.56 12.68
N PRO A 77 17.34 8.10 13.95
CA PRO A 77 17.56 6.68 14.24
C PRO A 77 16.35 5.80 13.91
N SER A 78 15.15 6.37 13.89
CA SER A 78 13.90 5.66 13.60
C SER A 78 13.54 5.63 12.12
N GLY A 79 14.26 6.37 11.26
CA GLY A 79 13.97 6.45 9.83
C GLY A 79 12.70 7.25 9.49
N ASN A 80 12.41 8.31 10.25
CA ASN A 80 11.25 9.18 9.97
C ASN A 80 11.37 9.88 8.63
N ASN A 81 12.59 10.22 8.20
CA ASN A 81 12.82 10.83 6.90
C ASN A 81 12.46 9.86 5.75
N VAL A 82 12.77 8.56 5.92
CA VAL A 82 12.37 7.51 4.96
C VAL A 82 10.83 7.42 4.91
N ARG A 83 10.17 7.39 6.07
CA ARG A 83 8.69 7.38 6.13
C ARG A 83 8.07 8.61 5.48
N THR A 84 8.69 9.76 5.66
CA THR A 84 8.25 11.02 5.05
C THR A 84 8.40 10.98 3.53
N ALA A 85 9.50 10.45 3.00
CA ALA A 85 9.69 10.27 1.57
C ALA A 85 8.60 9.37 0.97
N VAL A 86 8.28 8.24 1.62
CA VAL A 86 7.18 7.35 1.21
C VAL A 86 5.83 8.08 1.24
N ARG A 87 5.53 8.80 2.32
CA ARG A 87 4.27 9.55 2.44
C ARG A 87 4.12 10.61 1.36
N ASN A 88 5.18 11.37 1.09
CA ASN A 88 5.17 12.40 0.05
C ASN A 88 4.92 11.80 -1.34
N TYR A 89 5.47 10.62 -1.60
CA TYR A 89 5.20 9.90 -2.85
C TYR A 89 3.74 9.43 -2.94
N LEU A 90 3.18 8.93 -1.85
CA LEU A 90 1.84 8.34 -1.81
C LEU A 90 0.71 9.36 -1.64
N VAL A 91 1.00 10.60 -1.19
CA VAL A 91 -0.01 11.61 -0.85
C VAL A 91 -0.93 11.95 -2.01
N GLY A 92 -0.43 11.93 -3.25
CA GLY A 92 -1.22 12.19 -4.45
C GLY A 92 -2.25 11.10 -4.79
N VAL A 93 -2.10 9.90 -4.23
CA VAL A 93 -2.94 8.73 -4.54
C VAL A 93 -3.82 8.32 -3.36
N ILE A 94 -3.23 8.25 -2.17
CA ILE A 94 -3.89 7.75 -0.95
C ILE A 94 -4.33 8.90 -0.03
N GLY A 95 -3.82 10.10 -0.29
CA GLY A 95 -4.00 11.25 0.60
C GLY A 95 -3.25 11.05 1.92
N GLN A 96 -3.56 11.88 2.92
CA GLN A 96 -3.05 11.75 4.28
C GLN A 96 -3.93 10.77 5.10
N SER A 97 -3.97 9.50 4.67
CA SER A 97 -4.82 8.51 5.32
C SER A 97 -4.15 7.96 6.57
N THR A 98 -4.91 7.90 7.68
CA THR A 98 -4.52 7.19 8.90
C THR A 98 -4.49 5.67 8.73
N ALA A 99 -5.06 5.16 7.62
CA ALA A 99 -5.05 3.74 7.27
C ALA A 99 -3.73 3.27 6.64
N LEU A 100 -2.75 4.19 6.49
CA LEU A 100 -1.43 3.92 5.95
C LEU A 100 -0.41 3.71 7.07
N THR A 101 0.22 2.54 7.12
CA THR A 101 1.33 2.23 8.02
C THR A 101 2.60 2.00 7.19
N ILE A 102 3.70 2.60 7.62
CA ILE A 102 5.00 2.47 6.94
C ILE A 102 6.01 1.96 7.96
N ASP A 103 6.54 0.78 7.69
CA ASP A 103 7.56 0.13 8.50
C ASP A 103 8.90 0.16 7.76
N VAL A 104 9.94 0.58 8.46
CA VAL A 104 11.31 0.63 7.92
C VAL A 104 12.18 -0.23 8.81
N CYS A 105 12.85 -1.20 8.22
CA CYS A 105 13.62 -2.21 8.92
C CYS A 105 15.04 -2.29 8.34
N TRP A 106 16.03 -1.98 9.15
CA TRP A 106 17.44 -2.25 8.86
C TRP A 106 17.76 -3.66 9.35
N LYS A 107 18.12 -4.55 8.42
CA LYS A 107 18.41 -5.96 8.73
C LYS A 107 19.90 -6.17 8.95
N PRO A 108 20.32 -7.11 9.81
CA PRO A 108 21.74 -7.46 9.93
C PRO A 108 22.29 -7.94 8.58
N LYS A 109 23.54 -7.65 8.29
CA LYS A 109 24.22 -7.98 7.02
C LYS A 109 24.11 -9.47 6.62
N ASN A 110 23.99 -10.37 7.60
CA ASN A 110 23.92 -11.81 7.40
C ASN A 110 22.54 -12.42 7.74
N GLY A 111 21.50 -11.57 7.92
CA GLY A 111 20.22 -12.01 8.48
C GLY A 111 19.06 -11.92 7.49
N VAL A 112 18.92 -12.89 6.60
CA VAL A 112 17.65 -13.09 5.87
C VAL A 112 16.59 -13.55 6.87
N GLY A 113 15.54 -12.74 7.09
CA GLY A 113 14.48 -13.05 8.06
C GLY A 113 14.76 -12.66 9.52
N ALA A 114 15.90 -12.06 9.81
CA ALA A 114 16.23 -11.58 11.15
C ALA A 114 15.39 -10.34 11.56
N PRO A 115 15.23 -10.10 12.88
CA PRO A 115 14.59 -8.87 13.38
C PRO A 115 15.34 -7.62 12.93
N CYS A 116 14.70 -6.45 13.04
CA CYS A 116 15.23 -5.14 12.66
C CYS A 116 16.32 -4.69 13.67
N SER A 117 17.49 -5.28 13.62
CA SER A 117 18.63 -5.03 14.49
C SER A 117 19.90 -4.59 13.75
N GLY A 118 19.75 -4.26 12.47
CA GLY A 118 20.84 -3.70 11.66
C GLY A 118 21.00 -2.19 11.88
N ASP A 119 22.11 -1.68 11.39
CA ASP A 119 22.45 -0.27 11.39
C ASP A 119 22.36 0.32 9.96
N ASN A 120 22.60 1.60 9.79
CA ASN A 120 22.62 2.27 8.51
C ASN A 120 24.00 2.21 7.78
N SER A 121 24.84 1.27 8.15
CA SER A 121 26.16 1.12 7.53
C SER A 121 26.10 0.50 6.14
N ARG A 122 27.16 0.72 5.38
CA ARG A 122 27.32 0.15 4.03
C ARG A 122 27.20 -1.38 4.06
N GLY A 123 26.44 -1.94 3.14
CA GLY A 123 26.18 -3.37 3.04
C GLY A 123 24.98 -3.85 3.86
N THR A 124 24.35 -3.00 4.65
CA THR A 124 23.14 -3.34 5.40
C THR A 124 21.92 -3.35 4.49
N PRO A 125 21.11 -4.42 4.47
CA PRO A 125 19.83 -4.44 3.79
C PRO A 125 18.79 -3.60 4.53
N VAL A 126 18.11 -2.71 3.80
CA VAL A 126 16.96 -1.94 4.29
C VAL A 126 15.71 -2.45 3.63
N GLU A 127 14.76 -2.89 4.43
CA GLU A 127 13.42 -3.26 3.99
C GLU A 127 12.42 -2.18 4.37
N VAL A 128 11.69 -1.70 3.38
CA VAL A 128 10.57 -0.77 3.57
C VAL A 128 9.28 -1.49 3.23
N THR A 129 8.37 -1.56 4.19
CA THR A 129 7.06 -2.18 4.05
C THR A 129 5.99 -1.12 4.23
N VAL A 130 5.06 -1.07 3.29
CA VAL A 130 3.95 -0.13 3.29
C VAL A 130 2.64 -0.91 3.33
N ASN A 131 1.86 -0.72 4.38
CA ASN A 131 0.57 -1.38 4.58
C ASN A 131 -0.56 -0.36 4.47
N TYR A 132 -1.62 -0.72 3.77
CA TYR A 132 -2.81 0.09 3.61
C TYR A 132 -4.08 -0.72 3.84
N GLN A 133 -5.02 -0.19 4.62
CA GLN A 133 -6.31 -0.81 4.86
C GLN A 133 -7.28 -0.48 3.71
N PHE A 134 -7.36 -1.38 2.74
CA PHE A 134 -8.29 -1.27 1.62
C PHE A 134 -9.72 -1.55 2.07
N ARG A 135 -10.63 -0.67 1.68
CA ARG A 135 -12.07 -0.85 1.88
C ARG A 135 -12.77 -0.97 0.53
N SER A 136 -13.59 -1.99 0.40
CA SER A 136 -14.49 -2.18 -0.75
C SER A 136 -15.46 -1.00 -0.87
N ALA A 137 -15.76 -0.61 -2.10
CA ALA A 137 -16.81 0.36 -2.41
C ALA A 137 -18.18 -0.30 -2.63
N ILE A 138 -18.28 -1.63 -2.53
CA ILE A 138 -19.53 -2.36 -2.71
C ILE A 138 -20.43 -2.13 -1.49
N PRO A 139 -21.54 -1.39 -1.62
CA PRO A 139 -22.36 -1.01 -0.46
C PRO A 139 -23.23 -2.15 0.06
N ILE A 140 -23.44 -3.21 -0.73
CA ILE A 140 -24.39 -4.29 -0.47
C ILE A 140 -23.77 -5.45 0.30
N VAL A 141 -22.45 -5.67 0.12
CA VAL A 141 -21.74 -6.78 0.77
C VAL A 141 -20.77 -6.22 1.81
N PRO A 142 -20.95 -6.51 3.11
CA PRO A 142 -20.03 -6.06 4.14
C PRO A 142 -18.72 -6.86 4.08
N ILE A 143 -17.81 -6.44 3.21
CA ILE A 143 -16.47 -7.03 3.12
C ILE A 143 -15.60 -6.36 4.19
N PRO A 144 -14.96 -7.15 5.09
CA PRO A 144 -14.05 -6.58 6.08
C PRO A 144 -12.87 -5.88 5.39
N PRO A 145 -12.27 -4.85 6.02
CA PRO A 145 -11.08 -4.20 5.48
C PRO A 145 -9.96 -5.21 5.25
N MET A 146 -9.37 -5.19 4.07
CA MET A 146 -8.25 -6.04 3.70
C MET A 146 -6.95 -5.24 3.73
N THR A 147 -5.89 -5.80 4.31
CA THR A 147 -4.58 -5.17 4.27
C THR A 147 -3.91 -5.42 2.92
N VAL A 148 -3.62 -4.36 2.20
CA VAL A 148 -2.79 -4.38 0.99
C VAL A 148 -1.39 -3.98 1.38
N GLN A 149 -0.39 -4.74 0.95
CA GLN A 149 1.00 -4.55 1.31
C GLN A 149 1.86 -4.34 0.05
N GLY A 150 2.79 -3.39 0.14
CA GLY A 150 3.91 -3.24 -0.77
C GLY A 150 5.21 -3.30 0.01
N ALA A 151 6.22 -3.99 -0.51
CA ALA A 151 7.52 -4.11 0.15
C ALA A 151 8.67 -3.96 -0.84
N SER A 152 9.80 -3.44 -0.36
CA SER A 152 11.03 -3.33 -1.14
C SER A 152 12.23 -3.44 -0.22
N THR A 153 13.22 -4.24 -0.63
CA THR A 153 14.49 -4.39 0.09
C THR A 153 15.63 -3.96 -0.82
N LEU A 154 16.46 -3.06 -0.35
CA LEU A 154 17.67 -2.59 -1.02
C LEU A 154 18.85 -2.60 -0.04
N VAL A 155 20.08 -2.62 -0.58
CA VAL A 155 21.32 -2.64 0.22
C VAL A 155 21.97 -1.27 0.20
N ILE A 156 22.37 -0.76 1.36
CA ILE A 156 23.04 0.53 1.51
C ILE A 156 24.41 0.48 0.82
N ASN A 157 24.66 1.41 -0.09
CA ASN A 157 25.90 1.49 -0.85
C ASN A 157 26.77 2.69 -0.45
N ASN A 158 26.24 3.59 0.37
CA ASN A 158 26.89 4.84 0.77
C ASN A 158 27.26 4.84 2.25
#